data_e11bc75e0b8f3505d8005af503418487
#
_entry.id   e11bc75e0b8f3505d8005af503418487
#
_cell.length_a   1.000
_cell.length_b   1.000
_cell.length_c   1.000
_cell.angle_alpha   90.00
_cell.angle_beta   90.00
_cell.angle_gamma   90.00
#
_symmetry.space_group_name_H-M   'P 1'
#
loop_
_entity.id
_entity.type
_entity.pdbx_description
1 polymer ?
#
loop_
_entity_poly.entity_id
_entity_poly.type
_entity_poly.pdbx_seq_one_letter_code
_entity_poly.pdbx_strand_id
1 'polypeptide(L)'
;MKNRKILPKVLYIGDRWCSGDIRLGISEWETNLWKSLKSTGLVNLKTFHFDDYYYRFKKLGDDTLIKKISRYHPDILCLIVYRIPGSDFNVPKWETLETIKYHFKIPIITIWSDLEYTEQVKILQTLLPYTTINAATATSAAIRRINNSKKCVYVWYPKNPEIFNNPGKQRSIDISYLGSTKNGRLNYINYLTKNNVLLFNGGGEREKHLTTIKYANIYKRSKIALSFSRARSHVINARPFEAMNCGAMVLEQESFEMPKLFIPFVDYVPYTNKKDLLEKARYYLKHDKEREIIARNGYKKVTSLYSAKRFWQLLIGRALKTSSGNINNLLFLKPSNLSRLNGWSRLKLRFLDSICSNNLGFRVYETIYIAFDPEYWKSLAFKLLNLIKLFLKKHLPHNKYKIILKVVKSRFHLE
;
A
#
# COMPACT_ATOMS: atom_id res chain seq x y z
N MET A 1 -22.49 3.79 39.41
CA MET A 1 -21.66 4.69 38.58
C MET A 1 -20.90 3.85 37.58
N LYS A 2 -21.17 3.95 36.27
CA LYS A 2 -20.40 3.25 35.22
C LYS A 2 -19.00 3.89 35.19
N ASN A 3 -17.95 3.15 35.55
CA ASN A 3 -16.57 3.58 35.38
C ASN A 3 -16.38 4.04 33.92
N ARG A 4 -16.35 5.35 33.70
CA ARG A 4 -15.96 5.90 32.38
C ARG A 4 -14.51 5.49 32.12
N LYS A 5 -14.32 4.53 31.25
CA LYS A 5 -12.99 4.11 30.80
C LYS A 5 -12.28 5.33 30.22
N ILE A 6 -11.24 5.79 30.87
CA ILE A 6 -10.41 6.90 30.36
C ILE A 6 -9.76 6.41 29.04
N LEU A 7 -10.11 7.07 27.95
CA LEU A 7 -9.55 6.75 26.63
C LEU A 7 -8.16 7.33 26.49
N PRO A 8 -7.19 6.60 25.95
CA PRO A 8 -5.85 7.13 25.72
C PRO A 8 -5.90 8.30 24.74
N LYS A 9 -5.08 9.32 24.99
CA LYS A 9 -4.93 10.49 24.14
C LYS A 9 -3.94 10.18 23.02
N VAL A 10 -4.39 10.28 21.78
CA VAL A 10 -3.53 10.06 20.61
C VAL A 10 -3.43 11.35 19.82
N LEU A 11 -2.19 11.74 19.48
CA LEU A 11 -1.93 12.79 18.51
C LEU A 11 -1.50 12.16 17.19
N TYR A 12 -2.35 12.28 16.17
CA TYR A 12 -2.08 11.82 14.80
C TYR A 12 -1.37 12.91 14.01
N ILE A 13 -0.25 12.56 13.40
CA ILE A 13 0.60 13.43 12.59
C ILE A 13 0.77 12.78 11.21
N GLY A 14 0.31 13.42 10.16
CA GLY A 14 0.40 12.89 8.80
C GLY A 14 -0.10 13.90 7.78
N ASP A 15 0.05 13.58 6.49
CA ASP A 15 -0.41 14.43 5.41
C ASP A 15 -1.94 14.45 5.33
N ARG A 16 -2.50 15.63 5.28
CA ARG A 16 -3.91 15.85 4.96
C ARG A 16 -4.17 15.72 3.47
N TRP A 17 -3.25 16.24 2.68
CA TRP A 17 -3.37 16.33 1.23
C TRP A 17 -2.60 15.21 0.54
N CYS A 18 -3.10 14.74 -0.59
CA CYS A 18 -2.45 13.71 -1.37
C CYS A 18 -1.05 14.18 -1.80
N SER A 19 -0.02 13.41 -1.44
CA SER A 19 1.39 13.77 -1.64
C SER A 19 1.79 15.14 -1.07
N GLY A 20 1.08 15.64 -0.06
CA GLY A 20 1.28 16.96 0.51
C GLY A 20 0.82 18.12 -0.39
N ASP A 21 0.09 17.88 -1.47
CA ASP A 21 -0.38 18.90 -2.42
C ASP A 21 -1.90 19.08 -2.32
N ILE A 22 -2.34 20.26 -1.87
CA ILE A 22 -3.76 20.61 -1.69
C ILE A 22 -4.58 20.47 -2.98
N ARG A 23 -3.95 20.65 -4.15
CA ARG A 23 -4.60 20.53 -5.47
C ARG A 23 -5.00 19.09 -5.80
N LEU A 24 -4.35 18.11 -5.17
CA LEU A 24 -4.63 16.69 -5.37
C LEU A 24 -5.75 16.16 -4.46
N GLY A 25 -6.30 17.02 -3.59
CA GLY A 25 -7.37 16.65 -2.66
C GLY A 25 -6.90 15.87 -1.43
N ILE A 26 -7.86 15.33 -0.69
CA ILE A 26 -7.61 14.64 0.59
C ILE A 26 -6.85 13.33 0.35
N SER A 27 -5.83 13.08 1.17
CA SER A 27 -4.99 11.88 1.08
C SER A 27 -5.74 10.60 1.46
N GLU A 28 -5.29 9.47 0.92
CA GLU A 28 -5.75 8.15 1.36
C GLU A 28 -5.43 7.89 2.85
N TRP A 29 -4.33 8.44 3.34
CA TRP A 29 -3.91 8.31 4.74
C TRP A 29 -4.89 9.02 5.68
N GLU A 30 -5.31 10.23 5.33
CA GLU A 30 -6.37 10.94 6.04
C GLU A 30 -7.65 10.12 6.08
N THR A 31 -8.03 9.54 4.97
CA THR A 31 -9.26 8.78 4.83
C THR A 31 -9.20 7.41 5.52
N ASN A 32 -8.15 6.64 5.28
CA ASN A 32 -8.07 5.24 5.71
C ASN A 32 -7.39 5.06 7.07
N LEU A 33 -6.57 6.02 7.53
CA LEU A 33 -5.93 5.95 8.84
C LEU A 33 -6.61 6.88 9.84
N TRP A 34 -6.56 8.20 9.62
CA TRP A 34 -7.12 9.12 10.59
C TRP A 34 -8.63 8.95 10.81
N LYS A 35 -9.44 8.98 9.72
CA LYS A 35 -10.90 8.83 9.85
C LYS A 35 -11.27 7.46 10.39
N SER A 36 -10.56 6.40 9.98
CA SER A 36 -10.81 5.07 10.52
C SER A 36 -10.46 4.97 12.00
N LEU A 37 -9.38 5.61 12.48
CA LEU A 37 -9.06 5.69 13.90
C LEU A 37 -10.17 6.45 14.66
N LYS A 38 -10.57 7.60 14.14
CA LYS A 38 -11.63 8.42 14.72
C LYS A 38 -12.94 7.63 14.87
N SER A 39 -13.34 6.89 13.82
CA SER A 39 -14.58 6.11 13.81
C SER A 39 -14.59 4.94 14.80
N THR A 40 -13.42 4.48 15.28
CA THR A 40 -13.34 3.36 16.24
C THR A 40 -13.82 3.73 17.65
N GLY A 41 -13.76 5.00 18.03
CA GLY A 41 -14.02 5.44 19.39
C GLY A 41 -13.04 4.92 20.46
N LEU A 42 -11.88 4.40 20.05
CA LEU A 42 -10.87 3.79 20.94
C LEU A 42 -10.03 4.80 21.69
N VAL A 43 -9.96 6.04 21.22
CA VAL A 43 -9.03 7.06 21.68
C VAL A 43 -9.66 8.45 21.75
N ASN A 44 -9.09 9.32 22.58
CA ASN A 44 -9.25 10.76 22.45
C ASN A 44 -8.25 11.23 21.41
N LEU A 45 -8.73 11.67 20.22
CA LEU A 45 -7.91 11.92 19.04
C LEU A 45 -7.76 13.41 18.77
N LYS A 46 -6.53 13.89 18.70
CA LYS A 46 -6.18 15.16 18.08
C LYS A 46 -5.25 14.93 16.89
N THR A 47 -5.15 15.91 16.01
CA THR A 47 -4.35 15.84 14.78
C THR A 47 -3.46 17.03 14.62
N PHE A 48 -2.34 16.84 13.93
CA PHE A 48 -1.49 17.87 13.38
C PHE A 48 -1.07 17.47 11.96
N HIS A 49 -1.37 18.33 11.00
CA HIS A 49 -1.02 18.13 9.60
C HIS A 49 0.00 19.19 9.20
N PHE A 50 1.23 18.78 8.94
CA PHE A 50 2.32 19.66 8.55
C PHE A 50 2.05 20.39 7.25
N ASP A 51 1.54 19.66 6.24
CA ASP A 51 1.19 20.20 4.93
C ASP A 51 0.08 21.26 5.01
N ASP A 52 -1.03 20.98 5.73
CA ASP A 52 -2.13 21.92 5.93
C ASP A 52 -1.66 23.16 6.72
N TYR A 53 -0.81 22.96 7.72
CA TYR A 53 -0.21 24.08 8.48
C TYR A 53 0.66 24.96 7.59
N TYR A 54 1.53 24.35 6.77
CA TYR A 54 2.38 25.10 5.82
C TYR A 54 1.56 25.88 4.80
N TYR A 55 0.52 25.29 4.23
CA TYR A 55 -0.35 25.99 3.28
C TYR A 55 -1.04 27.21 3.88
N ARG A 56 -1.44 27.13 5.16
CA ARG A 56 -2.13 28.21 5.86
C ARG A 56 -1.20 29.33 6.33
N PHE A 57 -0.05 28.99 6.86
CA PHE A 57 0.80 29.93 7.58
C PHE A 57 2.13 30.20 6.91
N LYS A 58 2.50 29.49 5.85
CA LYS A 58 3.79 29.57 5.13
C LYS A 58 5.00 29.43 6.07
N LYS A 59 4.86 28.67 7.14
CA LYS A 59 5.88 28.39 8.18
C LYS A 59 6.00 26.91 8.45
N LEU A 60 7.17 26.48 8.87
CA LEU A 60 7.37 25.09 9.34
C LEU A 60 6.60 24.87 10.64
N GLY A 61 6.09 23.64 10.81
CA GLY A 61 5.14 23.32 11.87
C GLY A 61 5.75 22.83 13.18
N ASP A 62 7.08 22.66 13.27
CA ASP A 62 7.75 21.99 14.38
C ASP A 62 7.46 22.62 15.74
N ASP A 63 7.68 23.93 15.91
CA ASP A 63 7.41 24.64 17.16
C ASP A 63 5.93 24.55 17.58
N THR A 64 5.03 24.61 16.59
CA THR A 64 3.60 24.49 16.85
C THR A 64 3.22 23.07 17.26
N LEU A 65 3.86 22.06 16.67
CA LEU A 65 3.69 20.66 17.07
C LEU A 65 4.16 20.47 18.53
N ILE A 66 5.35 20.96 18.89
CA ILE A 66 5.87 20.87 20.26
C ILE A 66 4.94 21.55 21.27
N LYS A 67 4.47 22.79 20.98
CA LYS A 67 3.47 23.49 21.80
C LYS A 67 2.16 22.68 21.92
N LYS A 68 1.73 22.02 20.85
CA LYS A 68 0.53 21.19 20.86
C LYS A 68 0.72 19.94 21.72
N ILE A 69 1.87 19.27 21.64
CA ILE A 69 2.24 18.14 22.50
C ILE A 69 2.24 18.56 23.97
N SER A 70 2.92 19.66 24.30
CA SER A 70 3.00 20.19 25.65
C SER A 70 1.65 20.55 26.26
N ARG A 71 0.67 21.03 25.46
CA ARG A 71 -0.69 21.37 25.93
C ARG A 71 -1.63 20.18 25.99
N TYR A 72 -1.48 19.23 25.05
CA TYR A 72 -2.42 18.10 24.94
C TYR A 72 -2.01 16.92 25.81
N HIS A 73 -0.72 16.75 26.10
CA HIS A 73 -0.15 15.60 26.80
C HIS A 73 -0.64 14.28 26.22
N PRO A 74 -0.31 13.96 24.94
CA PRO A 74 -0.73 12.71 24.33
C PRO A 74 0.00 11.52 24.95
N ASP A 75 -0.72 10.41 25.14
CA ASP A 75 -0.15 9.13 25.58
C ASP A 75 0.61 8.42 24.44
N ILE A 76 0.24 8.72 23.18
CA ILE A 76 0.82 8.10 21.97
C ILE A 76 0.85 9.14 20.86
N LEU A 77 1.93 9.13 20.08
CA LEU A 77 2.01 9.77 18.76
C LEU A 77 1.87 8.73 17.67
N CYS A 78 0.99 8.99 16.70
CA CYS A 78 0.89 8.23 15.46
C CYS A 78 1.46 9.09 14.35
N LEU A 79 2.64 8.71 13.83
CA LEU A 79 3.38 9.48 12.84
C LEU A 79 3.42 8.73 11.50
N ILE A 80 2.82 9.32 10.49
CA ILE A 80 2.85 8.80 9.13
C ILE A 80 4.00 9.48 8.39
N VAL A 81 5.09 8.76 8.20
CA VAL A 81 6.32 9.27 7.56
C VAL A 81 6.76 8.31 6.47
N TYR A 82 6.95 8.83 5.28
CA TYR A 82 7.57 8.13 4.15
C TYR A 82 8.66 8.97 3.49
N ARG A 83 9.13 10.02 4.20
CA ARG A 83 10.21 10.92 3.80
C ARG A 83 11.22 11.05 4.94
N ILE A 84 12.43 11.47 4.59
CA ILE A 84 13.47 11.73 5.58
C ILE A 84 13.04 12.93 6.44
N PRO A 85 13.10 12.85 7.78
CA PRO A 85 12.83 13.97 8.66
C PRO A 85 13.63 15.23 8.27
N GLY A 86 12.95 16.37 8.25
CA GLY A 86 13.54 17.64 7.84
C GLY A 86 13.81 17.82 6.35
N SER A 87 13.52 16.81 5.50
CA SER A 87 13.74 16.92 4.05
C SER A 87 12.68 17.73 3.33
N ASP A 88 11.55 17.99 3.96
CA ASP A 88 10.41 18.68 3.36
C ASP A 88 9.55 19.35 4.45
N PHE A 89 8.69 20.30 4.07
CA PHE A 89 7.80 21.04 4.99
C PHE A 89 6.72 20.18 5.65
N ASN A 90 6.45 18.98 5.16
CA ASN A 90 5.39 18.10 5.64
C ASN A 90 5.88 16.93 6.51
N VAL A 91 7.13 16.97 6.95
CA VAL A 91 7.68 16.03 7.94
C VAL A 91 8.36 16.78 9.07
N PRO A 92 8.32 16.26 10.31
CA PRO A 92 9.04 16.89 11.43
C PRO A 92 10.56 16.83 11.22
N LYS A 93 11.26 17.78 11.79
CA LYS A 93 12.74 17.78 11.84
C LYS A 93 13.25 16.71 12.81
N TRP A 94 14.53 16.35 12.69
CA TRP A 94 15.20 15.42 13.60
C TRP A 94 15.15 15.91 15.05
N GLU A 95 15.45 17.18 15.28
CA GLU A 95 15.43 17.80 16.61
C GLU A 95 14.05 17.72 17.26
N THR A 96 13.00 17.80 16.46
CA THR A 96 11.62 17.63 16.91
C THR A 96 11.37 16.19 17.37
N LEU A 97 11.84 15.19 16.62
CA LEU A 97 11.72 13.78 16.99
C LEU A 97 12.54 13.46 18.26
N GLU A 98 13.72 14.03 18.39
CA GLU A 98 14.57 13.93 19.59
C GLU A 98 13.86 14.50 20.82
N THR A 99 13.31 15.71 20.70
CA THR A 99 12.54 16.34 21.76
C THR A 99 11.35 15.48 22.18
N ILE A 100 10.60 14.93 21.23
CA ILE A 100 9.47 14.03 21.51
C ILE A 100 9.95 12.77 22.24
N LYS A 101 11.02 12.16 21.77
CA LYS A 101 11.53 10.90 22.31
C LYS A 101 12.16 11.05 23.68
N TYR A 102 13.04 12.03 23.87
CA TYR A 102 13.89 12.14 25.05
C TYR A 102 13.33 13.08 26.12
N HIS A 103 12.68 14.17 25.71
CA HIS A 103 12.09 15.13 26.65
C HIS A 103 10.68 14.71 27.06
N PHE A 104 9.77 14.51 26.09
CA PHE A 104 8.38 14.11 26.39
C PHE A 104 8.22 12.61 26.69
N LYS A 105 9.14 11.76 26.23
CA LYS A 105 9.14 10.30 26.42
C LYS A 105 7.85 9.61 25.91
N ILE A 106 7.24 10.18 24.88
CA ILE A 106 5.99 9.67 24.30
C ILE A 106 6.30 8.56 23.30
N PRO A 107 5.62 7.39 23.36
CA PRO A 107 5.76 6.33 22.38
C PRO A 107 5.26 6.78 20.99
N ILE A 108 6.05 6.50 19.95
CA ILE A 108 5.76 6.84 18.56
C ILE A 108 5.43 5.57 17.77
N ILE A 109 4.24 5.53 17.17
CA ILE A 109 3.83 4.54 16.18
C ILE A 109 4.04 5.13 14.79
N THR A 110 4.68 4.39 13.88
CA THR A 110 4.73 4.73 12.45
C THR A 110 4.03 3.66 11.61
N ILE A 111 3.52 4.06 10.45
CA ILE A 111 2.84 3.15 9.50
C ILE A 111 3.50 3.28 8.13
N TRP A 112 3.88 2.13 7.57
CA TRP A 112 4.67 2.01 6.34
C TRP A 112 3.96 1.13 5.33
N SER A 113 3.76 1.64 4.11
CA SER A 113 3.09 0.92 3.03
C SER A 113 4.03 0.37 1.96
N ASP A 114 5.24 0.89 1.87
CA ASP A 114 6.12 0.72 0.71
C ASP A 114 7.51 0.20 1.09
N LEU A 115 7.60 -0.62 2.15
CA LEU A 115 8.88 -1.16 2.65
C LEU A 115 9.54 -2.18 1.71
N GLU A 116 8.94 -2.51 0.58
CA GLU A 116 9.61 -3.23 -0.49
C GLU A 116 10.70 -2.39 -1.16
N TYR A 117 10.60 -1.06 -1.14
CA TYR A 117 11.62 -0.17 -1.69
C TYR A 117 12.78 0.03 -0.73
N THR A 118 14.00 -0.09 -1.22
CA THR A 118 15.22 0.02 -0.40
C THR A 118 15.33 1.38 0.29
N GLU A 119 14.89 2.46 -0.37
CA GLU A 119 14.86 3.81 0.22
C GLU A 119 13.96 3.87 1.44
N GLN A 120 12.77 3.26 1.37
CA GLN A 120 11.84 3.24 2.50
C GLN A 120 12.38 2.44 3.68
N VAL A 121 13.09 1.34 3.40
CA VAL A 121 13.79 0.56 4.43
C VAL A 121 14.90 1.40 5.09
N LYS A 122 15.69 2.15 4.30
CA LYS A 122 16.72 3.04 4.83
C LYS A 122 16.12 4.13 5.73
N ILE A 123 15.05 4.81 5.29
CA ILE A 123 14.36 5.83 6.09
C ILE A 123 13.84 5.21 7.40
N LEU A 124 13.22 4.05 7.34
CA LEU A 124 12.77 3.36 8.55
C LEU A 124 13.93 3.02 9.48
N GLN A 125 15.05 2.53 8.97
CA GLN A 125 16.23 2.21 9.78
C GLN A 125 16.77 3.43 10.53
N THR A 126 16.79 4.62 9.91
CA THR A 126 17.18 5.86 10.57
C THR A 126 16.18 6.31 11.64
N LEU A 127 14.90 5.96 11.50
CA LEU A 127 13.85 6.29 12.44
C LEU A 127 13.73 5.32 13.64
N LEU A 128 14.29 4.11 13.55
CA LEU A 128 14.19 3.11 14.62
C LEU A 128 14.61 3.58 16.01
N PRO A 129 15.63 4.45 16.20
CA PRO A 129 15.97 4.98 17.52
C PRO A 129 14.83 5.78 18.15
N TYR A 130 14.05 6.50 17.35
CA TYR A 130 13.02 7.41 17.80
C TYR A 130 11.65 6.74 17.96
N THR A 131 11.40 5.66 17.22
CA THR A 131 10.09 5.00 17.17
C THR A 131 9.96 3.86 18.18
N THR A 132 8.73 3.58 18.57
CA THR A 132 8.38 2.48 19.48
C THR A 132 7.84 1.30 18.68
N ILE A 133 6.94 1.54 17.74
CA ILE A 133 6.33 0.53 16.87
C ILE A 133 6.30 1.04 15.43
N ASN A 134 6.74 0.18 14.51
CA ASN A 134 6.71 0.44 13.07
C ASN A 134 5.80 -0.60 12.40
N ALA A 135 4.60 -0.19 12.01
CA ALA A 135 3.62 -1.04 11.39
C ALA A 135 3.90 -1.13 9.88
N ALA A 136 4.31 -2.31 9.41
CA ALA A 136 4.56 -2.59 8.00
C ALA A 136 3.35 -3.26 7.36
N THR A 137 2.70 -2.58 6.43
CA THR A 137 1.53 -3.13 5.75
C THR A 137 1.96 -4.05 4.61
N ALA A 138 1.45 -5.27 4.63
CA ALA A 138 1.49 -6.24 3.53
C ALA A 138 2.89 -6.69 3.01
N THR A 139 3.95 -6.52 3.81
CA THR A 139 5.33 -6.84 3.41
C THR A 139 6.09 -7.53 4.56
N SER A 140 5.84 -8.81 4.78
CA SER A 140 6.50 -9.55 5.87
C SER A 140 7.99 -9.80 5.62
N ALA A 141 8.38 -10.01 4.36
CA ALA A 141 9.77 -10.24 3.99
C ALA A 141 10.65 -9.00 4.24
N ALA A 142 10.13 -7.79 4.00
CA ALA A 142 10.87 -6.55 4.24
C ALA A 142 11.22 -6.35 5.73
N ILE A 143 10.34 -6.76 6.64
CA ILE A 143 10.60 -6.65 8.09
C ILE A 143 11.86 -7.43 8.48
N ARG A 144 12.08 -8.61 7.91
CA ARG A 144 13.25 -9.45 8.21
C ARG A 144 14.57 -8.85 7.72
N ARG A 145 14.50 -7.90 6.78
CA ARG A 145 15.67 -7.15 6.28
C ARG A 145 16.05 -5.96 7.15
N ILE A 146 15.21 -5.62 8.13
CA ILE A 146 15.41 -4.45 8.99
C ILE A 146 16.19 -4.86 10.23
N ASN A 147 17.29 -4.18 10.50
CA ASN A 147 18.01 -4.31 11.76
C ASN A 147 17.08 -3.95 12.92
N ASN A 148 17.14 -4.71 14.03
CA ASN A 148 16.23 -4.52 15.15
C ASN A 148 14.74 -4.64 14.78
N SER A 149 14.41 -5.66 14.00
CA SER A 149 13.03 -5.95 13.52
C SER A 149 12.00 -6.14 14.65
N LYS A 150 12.44 -6.28 15.92
CA LYS A 150 11.57 -6.37 17.11
C LYS A 150 10.63 -5.16 17.26
N LYS A 151 11.02 -4.00 16.73
CA LYS A 151 10.18 -2.80 16.69
C LYS A 151 9.21 -2.77 15.49
N CYS A 152 9.27 -3.74 14.59
CA CYS A 152 8.43 -3.78 13.40
C CYS A 152 7.31 -4.82 13.55
N VAL A 153 6.13 -4.47 13.06
CA VAL A 153 4.91 -5.29 13.14
C VAL A 153 4.33 -5.46 11.75
N TYR A 154 4.14 -6.71 11.31
CA TYR A 154 3.40 -6.98 10.09
C TYR A 154 1.91 -6.79 10.31
N VAL A 155 1.29 -5.96 9.48
CA VAL A 155 -0.13 -5.63 9.56
C VAL A 155 -0.75 -5.58 8.15
N TRP A 156 -2.07 -5.49 8.09
CA TRP A 156 -2.84 -5.32 6.86
C TRP A 156 -3.09 -3.83 6.54
N TYR A 157 -3.65 -3.55 5.37
CA TYR A 157 -4.13 -2.22 5.02
C TYR A 157 -5.50 -1.97 5.65
N PRO A 158 -5.61 -1.11 6.67
CA PRO A 158 -6.91 -0.76 7.24
C PRO A 158 -7.70 0.08 6.25
N LYS A 159 -9.01 -0.13 6.19
CA LYS A 159 -9.91 0.66 5.35
C LYS A 159 -11.01 1.28 6.21
N ASN A 160 -11.37 2.53 5.87
CA ASN A 160 -12.45 3.21 6.57
C ASN A 160 -13.80 2.52 6.26
N PRO A 161 -14.49 1.93 7.26
CA PRO A 161 -15.71 1.16 7.06
C PRO A 161 -16.91 2.04 6.64
N GLU A 162 -16.86 3.35 6.85
CA GLU A 162 -17.88 4.28 6.38
C GLU A 162 -17.86 4.44 4.85
N ILE A 163 -16.68 4.27 4.24
CA ILE A 163 -16.47 4.41 2.80
C ILE A 163 -16.39 3.05 2.12
N PHE A 164 -15.54 2.15 2.63
CA PHE A 164 -15.36 0.81 2.10
C PHE A 164 -16.25 -0.17 2.86
N ASN A 165 -17.48 -0.35 2.38
CA ASN A 165 -18.47 -1.25 2.92
C ASN A 165 -19.27 -1.93 1.79
N ASN A 166 -19.88 -3.06 2.09
CA ASN A 166 -20.75 -3.75 1.14
C ASN A 166 -22.21 -3.29 1.36
N PRO A 167 -22.81 -2.58 0.39
CA PRO A 167 -24.19 -2.11 0.52
C PRO A 167 -25.25 -3.21 0.27
N GLY A 168 -24.86 -4.43 -0.10
CA GLY A 168 -25.80 -5.50 -0.45
C GLY A 168 -26.60 -5.26 -1.75
N LYS A 169 -26.23 -4.27 -2.57
CA LYS A 169 -26.94 -3.90 -3.81
C LYS A 169 -26.46 -4.73 -5.00
N GLN A 170 -27.33 -4.81 -6.03
CA GLN A 170 -26.99 -5.43 -7.29
C GLN A 170 -25.76 -4.80 -7.93
N ARG A 171 -24.86 -5.62 -8.49
CA ARG A 171 -23.60 -5.21 -9.10
C ARG A 171 -23.75 -5.05 -10.60
N SER A 172 -23.47 -3.84 -11.10
CA SER A 172 -23.66 -3.46 -12.51
C SER A 172 -22.37 -3.42 -13.33
N ILE A 173 -21.20 -3.63 -12.70
CA ILE A 173 -19.89 -3.65 -13.36
C ILE A 173 -19.37 -5.08 -13.30
N ASP A 174 -19.13 -5.68 -14.44
CA ASP A 174 -18.63 -7.06 -14.51
C ASP A 174 -17.22 -7.16 -13.89
N ILE A 175 -16.26 -6.41 -14.42
CA ILE A 175 -14.90 -6.36 -13.89
C ILE A 175 -14.48 -4.90 -13.75
N SER A 176 -13.81 -4.56 -12.66
CA SER A 176 -13.14 -3.28 -12.50
C SER A 176 -11.66 -3.44 -12.19
N TYR A 177 -10.85 -2.55 -12.76
CA TYR A 177 -9.48 -2.30 -12.36
C TYR A 177 -9.32 -0.83 -11.97
N LEU A 178 -8.84 -0.58 -10.75
CA LEU A 178 -8.60 0.77 -10.26
C LEU A 178 -7.12 0.92 -9.88
N GLY A 179 -6.41 1.78 -10.60
CA GLY A 179 -5.01 2.05 -10.36
C GLY A 179 -4.20 2.32 -11.63
N SER A 180 -2.89 2.51 -11.43
CA SER A 180 -1.96 2.79 -12.52
C SER A 180 -1.85 1.61 -13.50
N THR A 181 -1.86 1.91 -14.79
CA THR A 181 -1.69 0.95 -15.89
C THR A 181 -0.22 0.66 -16.21
N LYS A 182 0.72 1.28 -15.49
CA LYS A 182 2.17 1.06 -15.65
C LYS A 182 2.60 -0.37 -15.30
N ASN A 183 3.86 -0.69 -15.59
CA ASN A 183 4.49 -1.97 -15.23
C ASN A 183 3.77 -3.20 -15.84
N GLY A 184 3.50 -3.15 -17.15
CA GLY A 184 2.91 -4.27 -17.90
C GLY A 184 1.41 -4.51 -17.67
N ARG A 185 0.77 -3.79 -16.75
CA ARG A 185 -0.66 -3.98 -16.42
C ARG A 185 -1.58 -3.66 -17.59
N LEU A 186 -1.21 -2.66 -18.40
CA LEU A 186 -1.96 -2.31 -19.61
C LEU A 186 -2.09 -3.48 -20.57
N ASN A 187 -1.08 -4.36 -20.67
CA ASN A 187 -1.11 -5.53 -21.53
C ASN A 187 -2.19 -6.53 -21.11
N TYR A 188 -2.41 -6.71 -19.82
CA TYR A 188 -3.48 -7.56 -19.28
C TYR A 188 -4.85 -6.94 -19.52
N ILE A 189 -4.99 -5.63 -19.29
CA ILE A 189 -6.22 -4.88 -19.53
C ILE A 189 -6.62 -4.96 -21.01
N ASN A 190 -5.68 -4.64 -21.91
CA ASN A 190 -5.90 -4.71 -23.35
C ASN A 190 -6.22 -6.12 -23.81
N TYR A 191 -5.60 -7.15 -23.21
CA TYR A 191 -5.89 -8.54 -23.54
C TYR A 191 -7.32 -8.94 -23.17
N LEU A 192 -7.82 -8.53 -22.00
CA LEU A 192 -9.21 -8.75 -21.61
C LEU A 192 -10.18 -8.03 -22.56
N THR A 193 -9.93 -6.77 -22.86
CA THR A 193 -10.78 -5.95 -23.75
C THR A 193 -10.84 -6.54 -25.18
N LYS A 194 -9.68 -6.94 -25.73
CA LYS A 194 -9.61 -7.59 -27.05
C LYS A 194 -10.36 -8.92 -27.11
N ASN A 195 -10.58 -9.56 -25.97
CA ASN A 195 -11.31 -10.81 -25.85
C ASN A 195 -12.77 -10.62 -25.36
N ASN A 196 -13.34 -9.43 -25.57
CA ASN A 196 -14.73 -9.07 -25.27
C ASN A 196 -15.10 -9.22 -23.77
N VAL A 197 -14.16 -9.02 -22.87
CA VAL A 197 -14.45 -8.91 -21.44
C VAL A 197 -14.60 -7.44 -21.08
N LEU A 198 -15.80 -7.04 -20.64
CA LEU A 198 -16.08 -5.67 -20.24
C LEU A 198 -15.33 -5.34 -18.95
N LEU A 199 -14.42 -4.37 -19.04
CA LEU A 199 -13.60 -3.93 -17.93
C LEU A 199 -13.76 -2.42 -17.72
N PHE A 200 -14.15 -2.04 -16.51
CA PHE A 200 -14.02 -0.64 -16.07
C PHE A 200 -12.58 -0.38 -15.62
N ASN A 201 -11.88 0.52 -16.31
CA ASN A 201 -10.51 0.94 -15.97
C ASN A 201 -10.47 2.41 -15.57
N GLY A 202 -9.93 2.71 -14.39
CA GLY A 202 -9.86 4.09 -13.89
C GLY A 202 -8.87 4.30 -12.73
N GLY A 203 -8.67 5.57 -12.38
CA GLY A 203 -8.05 5.97 -11.11
C GLY A 203 -6.52 5.96 -11.04
N GLY A 204 -5.80 5.68 -12.13
CA GLY A 204 -4.34 5.48 -12.08
C GLY A 204 -3.46 6.62 -12.60
N GLU A 205 -4.03 7.62 -13.23
CA GLU A 205 -3.33 8.76 -13.80
C GLU A 205 -3.88 10.07 -13.24
N ARG A 206 -3.08 11.14 -13.22
CA ARG A 206 -3.50 12.44 -12.65
C ARG A 206 -4.82 12.93 -13.23
N GLU A 207 -5.02 12.77 -14.53
CA GLU A 207 -6.23 13.20 -15.25
C GLU A 207 -7.46 12.33 -14.95
N LYS A 208 -7.24 11.10 -14.48
CA LYS A 208 -8.29 10.12 -14.13
C LYS A 208 -8.38 9.90 -12.62
N HIS A 209 -7.86 10.85 -11.83
CA HIS A 209 -7.86 10.72 -10.37
C HIS A 209 -9.29 10.62 -9.83
N LEU A 210 -9.58 9.54 -9.14
CA LEU A 210 -10.85 9.31 -8.47
C LEU A 210 -10.74 9.69 -7.00
N THR A 211 -11.71 10.42 -6.50
CA THR A 211 -11.83 10.60 -5.05
C THR A 211 -12.06 9.25 -4.38
N THR A 212 -11.64 9.08 -3.12
CA THR A 212 -11.79 7.83 -2.38
C THR A 212 -13.23 7.30 -2.36
N ILE A 213 -14.22 8.19 -2.32
CA ILE A 213 -15.65 7.83 -2.37
C ILE A 213 -16.03 7.27 -3.75
N LYS A 214 -15.65 7.94 -4.84
CA LYS A 214 -15.91 7.45 -6.21
C LYS A 214 -15.22 6.10 -6.44
N TYR A 215 -13.99 5.97 -5.96
CA TYR A 215 -13.21 4.74 -6.02
C TYR A 215 -13.93 3.57 -5.32
N ALA A 216 -14.37 3.77 -4.08
CA ALA A 216 -15.13 2.76 -3.33
C ALA A 216 -16.47 2.43 -4.01
N ASN A 217 -17.18 3.42 -4.57
CA ASN A 217 -18.45 3.20 -5.25
C ASN A 217 -18.33 2.35 -6.51
N ILE A 218 -17.19 2.39 -7.21
CA ILE A 218 -16.92 1.49 -8.33
C ILE A 218 -16.80 0.06 -7.81
N TYR A 219 -16.01 -0.18 -6.76
CA TYR A 219 -15.89 -1.52 -6.18
C TYR A 219 -17.22 -2.06 -5.62
N LYS A 220 -18.05 -1.21 -5.00
CA LYS A 220 -19.40 -1.60 -4.54
C LYS A 220 -20.31 -2.09 -5.66
N ARG A 221 -20.09 -1.62 -6.88
CA ARG A 221 -20.84 -2.00 -8.08
C ARG A 221 -20.18 -3.11 -8.89
N SER A 222 -18.97 -3.53 -8.54
CA SER A 222 -18.19 -4.51 -9.31
C SER A 222 -18.48 -5.93 -8.84
N LYS A 223 -18.73 -6.85 -9.78
CA LYS A 223 -18.79 -8.30 -9.52
C LYS A 223 -17.39 -8.81 -9.18
N ILE A 224 -16.41 -8.44 -10.00
CA ILE A 224 -15.02 -8.84 -9.91
C ILE A 224 -14.14 -7.58 -9.85
N ALA A 225 -13.20 -7.56 -8.94
CA ALA A 225 -12.13 -6.58 -8.87
C ALA A 225 -10.81 -7.21 -9.32
N LEU A 226 -10.22 -6.68 -10.37
CA LEU A 226 -8.90 -7.08 -10.84
C LEU A 226 -7.84 -6.38 -10.02
N SER A 227 -6.88 -7.14 -9.53
CA SER A 227 -5.73 -6.62 -8.81
C SER A 227 -4.43 -7.25 -9.29
N PHE A 228 -3.37 -6.47 -9.26
CA PHE A 228 -2.02 -6.89 -9.60
C PHE A 228 -1.15 -6.77 -8.36
N SER A 229 -0.40 -7.81 -8.04
CA SER A 229 0.71 -7.70 -7.11
C SER A 229 1.73 -6.69 -7.64
N ARG A 230 2.55 -6.12 -6.76
CA ARG A 230 3.67 -5.29 -7.23
C ARG A 230 4.70 -6.20 -7.89
N ALA A 231 4.90 -6.03 -9.20
CA ALA A 231 5.57 -6.95 -10.08
C ALA A 231 6.96 -7.44 -9.59
N ARG A 232 7.75 -6.58 -8.94
CA ARG A 232 9.09 -6.94 -8.47
C ARG A 232 9.14 -7.58 -7.10
N SER A 233 8.19 -7.29 -6.23
CA SER A 233 8.23 -7.69 -4.82
C SER A 233 7.16 -8.69 -4.44
N HIS A 234 6.25 -9.01 -5.36
CA HIS A 234 5.07 -9.86 -5.10
C HIS A 234 4.28 -9.45 -3.84
N VAL A 235 4.37 -8.17 -3.47
CA VAL A 235 3.75 -7.60 -2.27
C VAL A 235 2.28 -7.32 -2.53
N ILE A 236 1.46 -7.54 -1.53
CA ILE A 236 0.05 -7.16 -1.56
C ILE A 236 -0.03 -5.63 -1.59
N ASN A 237 -0.86 -5.10 -2.48
CA ASN A 237 -1.24 -3.69 -2.43
C ASN A 237 -2.56 -3.49 -1.65
N ALA A 238 -3.04 -2.26 -1.58
CA ALA A 238 -4.26 -1.94 -0.85
C ALA A 238 -5.55 -2.46 -1.51
N ARG A 239 -5.55 -2.72 -2.83
CA ARG A 239 -6.74 -3.05 -3.64
C ARG A 239 -7.51 -4.28 -3.19
N PRO A 240 -6.89 -5.43 -2.86
CA PRO A 240 -7.62 -6.57 -2.33
C PRO A 240 -8.45 -6.22 -1.11
N PHE A 241 -7.90 -5.45 -0.17
CA PHE A 241 -8.62 -5.02 1.03
C PHE A 241 -9.78 -4.07 0.70
N GLU A 242 -9.59 -3.16 -0.26
CA GLU A 242 -10.62 -2.22 -0.73
C GLU A 242 -11.78 -2.95 -1.39
N ALA A 243 -11.48 -3.81 -2.34
CA ALA A 243 -12.45 -4.57 -3.09
C ALA A 243 -13.24 -5.55 -2.21
N MET A 244 -12.55 -6.30 -1.35
CA MET A 244 -13.19 -7.24 -0.42
C MET A 244 -14.07 -6.51 0.61
N ASN A 245 -13.65 -5.35 1.14
CA ASN A 245 -14.49 -4.54 2.03
C ASN A 245 -15.75 -4.03 1.31
N CYS A 246 -15.69 -3.82 0.00
CA CYS A 246 -16.84 -3.49 -0.84
C CYS A 246 -17.63 -4.74 -1.30
N GLY A 247 -17.19 -5.95 -0.92
CA GLY A 247 -17.83 -7.23 -1.24
C GLY A 247 -17.65 -7.67 -2.70
N ALA A 248 -16.69 -7.15 -3.45
CA ALA A 248 -16.33 -7.67 -4.77
C ALA A 248 -15.43 -8.91 -4.63
N MET A 249 -15.60 -9.90 -5.53
CA MET A 249 -14.62 -10.99 -5.65
C MET A 249 -13.31 -10.44 -6.22
N VAL A 250 -12.18 -10.84 -5.65
CA VAL A 250 -10.86 -10.39 -6.11
C VAL A 250 -10.21 -11.44 -7.02
N LEU A 251 -9.85 -11.02 -8.24
CA LEU A 251 -8.85 -11.70 -9.07
C LEU A 251 -7.50 -11.03 -8.82
N GLU A 252 -6.58 -11.73 -8.14
CA GLU A 252 -5.26 -11.20 -7.75
C GLU A 252 -4.15 -11.90 -8.53
N GLN A 253 -3.21 -11.13 -9.07
CA GLN A 253 -2.00 -11.71 -9.61
C GLN A 253 -1.26 -12.52 -8.54
N GLU A 254 -0.80 -13.72 -8.89
CA GLU A 254 -0.12 -14.60 -7.94
C GLU A 254 1.00 -13.88 -7.19
N SER A 255 1.01 -13.98 -5.88
CA SER A 255 2.02 -13.44 -5.01
C SER A 255 2.30 -14.37 -3.83
N PHE A 256 3.46 -14.24 -3.19
CA PHE A 256 3.76 -15.04 -2.01
C PHE A 256 3.24 -14.41 -0.70
N GLU A 257 2.84 -13.16 -0.70
CA GLU A 257 2.27 -12.49 0.49
C GLU A 257 0.75 -12.73 0.62
N MET A 258 0.02 -12.75 -0.49
CA MET A 258 -1.43 -12.90 -0.46
C MET A 258 -1.89 -14.18 0.24
N PRO A 259 -1.28 -15.37 0.00
CA PRO A 259 -1.66 -16.61 0.69
C PRO A 259 -1.38 -16.60 2.19
N LYS A 260 -0.55 -15.70 2.70
CA LYS A 260 -0.33 -15.55 4.15
C LYS A 260 -1.54 -14.95 4.85
N LEU A 261 -2.32 -14.12 4.15
CA LEU A 261 -3.50 -13.43 4.66
C LEU A 261 -4.81 -14.12 4.25
N PHE A 262 -4.90 -14.57 3.01
CA PHE A 262 -6.10 -15.07 2.38
C PHE A 262 -5.91 -16.45 1.80
N ILE A 263 -6.97 -17.25 1.76
CA ILE A 263 -6.94 -18.62 1.22
C ILE A 263 -7.33 -18.55 -0.27
N PRO A 264 -6.43 -19.02 -1.20
CA PRO A 264 -6.74 -19.10 -2.60
C PRO A 264 -8.00 -19.92 -2.88
N PHE A 265 -8.83 -19.51 -3.81
CA PHE A 265 -10.11 -20.11 -4.23
C PHE A 265 -11.18 -20.19 -3.12
N VAL A 266 -10.91 -19.62 -1.95
CA VAL A 266 -11.86 -19.48 -0.84
C VAL A 266 -12.17 -18.02 -0.55
N ASP A 267 -11.14 -17.18 -0.43
CA ASP A 267 -11.26 -15.75 -0.09
C ASP A 267 -11.02 -14.86 -1.33
N TYR A 268 -10.29 -15.37 -2.31
CA TYR A 268 -9.93 -14.69 -3.57
C TYR A 268 -9.52 -15.73 -4.62
N VAL A 269 -9.36 -15.31 -5.87
CA VAL A 269 -8.90 -16.19 -6.97
C VAL A 269 -7.56 -15.69 -7.50
N PRO A 270 -6.48 -16.47 -7.41
CA PRO A 270 -5.20 -16.11 -8.00
C PRO A 270 -5.18 -16.33 -9.50
N TYR A 271 -4.41 -15.53 -10.26
CA TYR A 271 -4.08 -15.78 -11.67
C TYR A 271 -2.58 -15.60 -11.91
N THR A 272 -2.02 -16.36 -12.83
CA THR A 272 -0.58 -16.42 -13.13
C THR A 272 -0.18 -15.60 -14.34
N ASN A 273 -1.02 -15.56 -15.38
CA ASN A 273 -0.75 -14.87 -16.64
C ASN A 273 -2.06 -14.37 -17.28
N LYS A 274 -1.94 -13.68 -18.41
CA LYS A 274 -3.10 -13.07 -19.10
C LYS A 274 -4.12 -14.07 -19.66
N LYS A 275 -3.69 -15.29 -20.05
CA LYS A 275 -4.61 -16.35 -20.53
C LYS A 275 -5.39 -16.90 -19.35
N ASP A 276 -4.71 -17.28 -18.28
CA ASP A 276 -5.31 -17.77 -17.03
C ASP A 276 -6.27 -16.72 -16.42
N LEU A 277 -5.89 -15.43 -16.47
CA LEU A 277 -6.79 -14.35 -16.05
C LEU A 277 -8.07 -14.31 -16.88
N LEU A 278 -7.97 -14.43 -18.23
CA LEU A 278 -9.14 -14.41 -19.12
C LEU A 278 -10.06 -15.58 -18.85
N GLU A 279 -9.50 -16.79 -18.70
CA GLU A 279 -10.27 -18.01 -18.41
C GLU A 279 -11.03 -17.88 -17.10
N LYS A 280 -10.35 -17.47 -16.04
CA LYS A 280 -10.97 -17.25 -14.72
C LYS A 280 -11.99 -16.13 -14.71
N ALA A 281 -11.71 -15.01 -15.40
CA ALA A 281 -12.66 -13.93 -15.55
C ALA A 281 -13.97 -14.40 -16.21
N ARG A 282 -13.88 -15.10 -17.32
CA ARG A 282 -15.04 -15.67 -18.02
C ARG A 282 -15.78 -16.71 -17.19
N TYR A 283 -15.04 -17.57 -16.49
CA TYR A 283 -15.61 -18.59 -15.63
C TYR A 283 -16.47 -17.96 -14.54
N TYR A 284 -15.89 -17.06 -13.74
CA TYR A 284 -16.59 -16.46 -12.60
C TYR A 284 -17.66 -15.43 -12.99
N LEU A 285 -17.64 -14.90 -14.21
CA LEU A 285 -18.76 -14.11 -14.73
C LEU A 285 -19.99 -14.95 -15.06
N LYS A 286 -19.78 -16.24 -15.40
CA LYS A 286 -20.87 -17.20 -15.69
C LYS A 286 -21.34 -17.97 -14.44
N HIS A 287 -20.50 -18.11 -13.42
CA HIS A 287 -20.75 -18.90 -12.20
C HIS A 287 -21.02 -17.98 -10.99
N ASP A 288 -22.15 -17.29 -11.04
CA ASP A 288 -22.52 -16.27 -10.04
C ASP A 288 -22.50 -16.80 -8.60
N LYS A 289 -23.07 -17.98 -8.35
CA LYS A 289 -23.14 -18.57 -7.00
C LYS A 289 -21.76 -18.77 -6.38
N GLU A 290 -20.83 -19.33 -7.16
CA GLU A 290 -19.48 -19.61 -6.71
C GLU A 290 -18.69 -18.32 -6.48
N ARG A 291 -18.80 -17.35 -7.41
CA ARG A 291 -18.21 -16.02 -7.28
C ARG A 291 -18.66 -15.33 -6.00
N GLU A 292 -19.96 -15.37 -5.71
CA GLU A 292 -20.53 -14.72 -4.51
C GLU A 292 -20.11 -15.39 -3.20
N ILE A 293 -19.91 -16.71 -3.20
CA ILE A 293 -19.36 -17.42 -2.04
C ILE A 293 -17.93 -16.92 -1.74
N ILE A 294 -17.07 -16.84 -2.76
CA ILE A 294 -15.70 -16.36 -2.61
C ILE A 294 -15.70 -14.89 -2.17
N ALA A 295 -16.51 -14.04 -2.81
CA ALA A 295 -16.64 -12.63 -2.44
C ALA A 295 -17.09 -12.44 -0.98
N ARG A 296 -18.07 -13.24 -0.54
CA ARG A 296 -18.59 -13.23 0.84
C ARG A 296 -17.53 -13.68 1.85
N ASN A 297 -16.73 -14.69 1.53
CA ASN A 297 -15.66 -15.17 2.39
C ASN A 297 -14.56 -14.10 2.53
N GLY A 298 -14.11 -13.50 1.43
CA GLY A 298 -13.17 -12.38 1.44
C GLY A 298 -13.70 -11.20 2.28
N TYR A 299 -14.96 -10.80 2.06
CA TYR A 299 -15.63 -9.75 2.84
C TYR A 299 -15.67 -10.06 4.35
N LYS A 300 -16.12 -11.26 4.73
CA LYS A 300 -16.16 -11.67 6.13
C LYS A 300 -14.76 -11.59 6.77
N LYS A 301 -13.74 -11.99 6.04
CA LYS A 301 -12.36 -12.02 6.55
C LYS A 301 -11.80 -10.62 6.77
N VAL A 302 -11.98 -9.70 5.81
CA VAL A 302 -11.47 -8.32 5.96
C VAL A 302 -12.23 -7.53 7.03
N THR A 303 -13.52 -7.77 7.18
CA THR A 303 -14.35 -7.06 8.18
C THR A 303 -14.18 -7.60 9.60
N SER A 304 -13.82 -8.87 9.76
CA SER A 304 -13.59 -9.48 11.08
C SER A 304 -12.12 -9.45 11.48
N LEU A 305 -11.24 -10.10 10.71
CA LEU A 305 -9.84 -10.27 11.08
C LEU A 305 -8.98 -9.06 10.73
N TYR A 306 -9.27 -8.39 9.61
CA TYR A 306 -8.46 -7.29 9.07
C TYR A 306 -9.19 -5.94 9.11
N SER A 307 -10.14 -5.79 10.05
CA SER A 307 -10.87 -4.53 10.22
C SER A 307 -9.98 -3.40 10.73
N ALA A 308 -10.36 -2.15 10.43
CA ALA A 308 -9.67 -0.97 10.95
C ALA A 308 -9.70 -0.91 12.49
N LYS A 309 -10.80 -1.30 13.11
CA LYS A 309 -10.89 -1.33 14.58
C LYS A 309 -9.85 -2.26 15.19
N ARG A 310 -9.70 -3.47 14.66
CA ARG A 310 -8.70 -4.44 15.13
C ARG A 310 -7.26 -3.97 14.87
N PHE A 311 -7.01 -3.33 13.74
CA PHE A 311 -5.73 -2.71 13.42
C PHE A 311 -5.30 -1.70 14.51
N TRP A 312 -6.18 -0.77 14.84
CA TRP A 312 -5.88 0.26 15.83
C TRP A 312 -5.83 -0.28 17.25
N GLN A 313 -6.70 -1.21 17.64
CA GLN A 313 -6.61 -1.89 18.94
C GLN A 313 -5.26 -2.55 19.15
N LEU A 314 -4.75 -3.16 18.09
CA LEU A 314 -3.46 -3.81 18.10
C LEU A 314 -2.31 -2.84 18.32
N LEU A 315 -2.22 -1.78 17.51
CA LEU A 315 -1.11 -0.83 17.56
C LEU A 315 -1.12 -0.01 18.84
N ILE A 316 -2.28 0.49 19.24
CA ILE A 316 -2.46 1.28 20.47
C ILE A 316 -2.18 0.41 21.70
N GLY A 317 -2.77 -0.78 21.77
CA GLY A 317 -2.55 -1.70 22.88
C GLY A 317 -1.09 -2.09 23.07
N ARG A 318 -0.33 -2.19 21.97
CA ARG A 318 1.12 -2.43 22.04
C ARG A 318 1.92 -1.22 22.45
N ALA A 319 1.62 -0.06 21.89
CA ALA A 319 2.33 1.15 22.26
C ALA A 319 2.19 1.44 23.75
N LEU A 320 1.02 1.23 24.34
CA LEU A 320 0.78 1.39 25.77
C LEU A 320 1.48 0.32 26.63
N LYS A 321 1.60 -0.92 26.13
CA LYS A 321 2.30 -2.00 26.85
C LYS A 321 3.82 -1.89 26.76
N THR A 322 4.36 -1.24 25.72
CA THR A 322 5.81 -1.06 25.55
C THR A 322 6.40 -0.07 26.57
N SER A 323 5.59 0.83 27.07
CA SER A 323 5.96 1.66 28.23
C SER A 323 6.12 0.84 29.52
N SER A 324 5.64 -0.42 29.55
CA SER A 324 5.74 -1.37 30.66
C SER A 324 6.72 -2.54 30.45
N GLY A 325 7.57 -2.53 29.43
CA GLY A 325 8.80 -3.35 29.41
C GLY A 325 8.79 -4.72 28.74
N ASN A 326 7.70 -5.24 28.15
CA ASN A 326 7.70 -6.57 27.56
C ASN A 326 7.12 -6.63 26.14
N ILE A 327 8.00 -6.75 25.14
CA ILE A 327 7.60 -7.00 23.74
C ILE A 327 8.04 -8.44 23.37
N ASN A 328 7.24 -9.42 23.66
CA ASN A 328 7.42 -10.74 23.10
C ASN A 328 6.34 -11.06 22.07
N ASN A 329 6.81 -11.47 20.86
CA ASN A 329 6.09 -12.04 19.73
C ASN A 329 5.34 -11.08 18.79
N LEU A 330 6.04 -10.76 17.72
CA LEU A 330 5.70 -9.77 16.69
C LEU A 330 5.08 -10.33 15.41
N LEU A 331 4.88 -11.63 15.28
CA LEU A 331 4.24 -12.21 14.10
C LEU A 331 2.74 -12.43 14.35
N PHE A 332 1.93 -11.47 13.90
CA PHE A 332 0.48 -11.49 14.09
C PHE A 332 -0.29 -12.47 13.24
N LEU A 333 0.31 -12.91 12.18
CA LEU A 333 -0.28 -13.86 11.26
C LEU A 333 0.56 -15.11 11.29
N LYS A 334 0.19 -16.03 12.17
CA LYS A 334 0.63 -17.43 11.96
C LYS A 334 0.20 -17.79 10.55
N PRO A 335 1.10 -18.31 9.69
CA PRO A 335 0.74 -18.71 8.34
C PRO A 335 -0.09 -19.99 8.34
N SER A 336 -1.21 -20.00 9.09
CA SER A 336 -2.14 -21.13 9.16
C SER A 336 -2.70 -21.51 7.79
N ASN A 337 -2.68 -20.57 6.85
CA ASN A 337 -3.16 -20.80 5.49
C ASN A 337 -2.15 -21.51 4.59
N LEU A 338 -0.85 -21.52 4.94
CA LEU A 338 0.17 -22.21 4.14
C LEU A 338 -0.01 -23.74 4.15
N SER A 339 -0.63 -24.31 5.20
CA SER A 339 -0.95 -25.74 5.26
C SER A 339 -1.99 -26.18 4.23
N ARG A 340 -2.80 -25.25 3.72
CA ARG A 340 -3.86 -25.53 2.72
C ARG A 340 -3.38 -25.43 1.27
N LEU A 341 -2.15 -24.96 1.04
CA LEU A 341 -1.55 -24.95 -0.29
C LEU A 341 -1.01 -26.33 -0.64
N ASN A 342 -1.02 -26.70 -1.91
CA ASN A 342 -0.34 -27.92 -2.37
C ASN A 342 1.17 -27.84 -2.06
N GLY A 343 1.84 -28.99 -2.00
CA GLY A 343 3.24 -29.10 -1.58
C GLY A 343 4.19 -28.22 -2.40
N TRP A 344 3.98 -28.15 -3.73
CA TRP A 344 4.81 -27.39 -4.65
C TRP A 344 4.65 -25.87 -4.45
N SER A 345 3.42 -25.37 -4.38
CA SER A 345 3.14 -23.95 -4.09
C SER A 345 3.70 -23.54 -2.74
N ARG A 346 3.64 -24.40 -1.74
CA ARG A 346 4.21 -24.18 -0.41
C ARG A 346 5.74 -24.10 -0.44
N LEU A 347 6.38 -24.97 -1.19
CA LEU A 347 7.85 -24.97 -1.37
C LEU A 347 8.30 -23.69 -2.08
N LYS A 348 7.66 -23.33 -3.19
CA LYS A 348 7.92 -22.10 -3.96
C LYS A 348 7.79 -20.86 -3.06
N LEU A 349 6.72 -20.77 -2.26
CA LEU A 349 6.51 -19.64 -1.35
C LEU A 349 7.57 -19.55 -0.26
N ARG A 350 7.96 -20.69 0.34
CA ARG A 350 9.03 -20.74 1.35
C ARG A 350 10.37 -20.33 0.77
N PHE A 351 10.67 -20.78 -0.44
CA PHE A 351 11.91 -20.44 -1.15
C PHE A 351 11.98 -18.93 -1.45
N LEU A 352 10.95 -18.37 -2.05
CA LEU A 352 10.86 -16.93 -2.35
C LEU A 352 10.90 -16.09 -1.07
N ASP A 353 10.18 -16.50 -0.05
CA ASP A 353 10.16 -15.81 1.24
C ASP A 353 11.54 -15.82 1.92
N SER A 354 12.27 -16.93 1.82
CA SER A 354 13.65 -17.06 2.32
C SER A 354 14.60 -16.11 1.59
N ILE A 355 14.57 -16.11 0.25
CA ILE A 355 15.41 -15.24 -0.57
C ILE A 355 15.11 -13.76 -0.28
N CYS A 356 13.84 -13.37 -0.30
CA CYS A 356 13.44 -11.99 -0.08
C CYS A 356 13.62 -11.50 1.37
N SER A 357 13.90 -12.40 2.31
CA SER A 357 14.16 -12.05 3.71
C SER A 357 15.58 -11.60 3.99
N ASN A 358 16.50 -11.83 3.06
CA ASN A 358 17.91 -11.45 3.15
C ASN A 358 18.16 -10.27 2.20
N ASN A 359 18.93 -9.26 2.64
CA ASN A 359 19.25 -8.10 1.82
C ASN A 359 20.00 -8.45 0.54
N LEU A 360 20.96 -9.38 0.61
CA LEU A 360 21.70 -9.85 -0.55
C LEU A 360 20.80 -10.68 -1.47
N GLY A 361 20.08 -11.64 -0.92
CA GLY A 361 19.14 -12.48 -1.67
C GLY A 361 18.05 -11.68 -2.36
N PHE A 362 17.51 -10.65 -1.70
CA PHE A 362 16.53 -9.76 -2.31
C PHE A 362 17.10 -8.97 -3.49
N ARG A 363 18.32 -8.45 -3.37
CA ARG A 363 19.01 -7.76 -4.48
C ARG A 363 19.26 -8.68 -5.66
N VAL A 364 19.70 -9.91 -5.40
CA VAL A 364 19.90 -10.93 -6.44
C VAL A 364 18.57 -11.25 -7.12
N TYR A 365 17.53 -11.52 -6.34
CA TYR A 365 16.18 -11.76 -6.87
C TYR A 365 15.67 -10.57 -7.71
N GLU A 366 15.80 -9.36 -7.20
CA GLU A 366 15.39 -8.14 -7.90
C GLU A 366 16.18 -7.95 -9.21
N THR A 367 17.47 -8.22 -9.18
CA THR A 367 18.35 -8.14 -10.37
C THR A 367 17.94 -9.19 -11.42
N ILE A 368 17.73 -10.44 -11.01
CA ILE A 368 17.29 -11.52 -11.90
C ILE A 368 15.92 -11.18 -12.48
N TYR A 369 14.97 -10.74 -11.64
CA TYR A 369 13.65 -10.36 -12.08
C TYR A 369 13.70 -9.24 -13.12
N ILE A 370 14.51 -8.20 -12.89
CA ILE A 370 14.72 -7.09 -13.83
C ILE A 370 15.34 -7.59 -15.12
N ALA A 371 16.31 -8.50 -15.06
CA ALA A 371 16.98 -9.06 -16.23
C ALA A 371 16.03 -9.86 -17.15
N PHE A 372 15.01 -10.48 -16.58
CA PHE A 372 14.02 -11.27 -17.32
C PHE A 372 12.67 -10.59 -17.51
N ASP A 373 12.50 -9.31 -17.09
CA ASP A 373 11.28 -8.54 -17.29
C ASP A 373 11.30 -7.79 -18.63
N PRO A 374 10.58 -8.23 -19.66
CA PRO A 374 10.55 -7.57 -20.97
C PRO A 374 10.05 -6.13 -20.90
N GLU A 375 9.14 -5.81 -19.98
CA GLU A 375 8.60 -4.46 -19.81
C GLU A 375 9.60 -3.50 -19.16
N TYR A 376 10.47 -4.02 -18.30
CA TYR A 376 11.58 -3.23 -17.77
C TYR A 376 12.54 -2.80 -18.89
N TRP A 377 12.91 -3.72 -19.77
CA TRP A 377 13.81 -3.43 -20.90
C TRP A 377 13.18 -2.47 -21.89
N LYS A 378 11.88 -2.61 -22.18
CA LYS A 378 11.14 -1.63 -23.00
C LYS A 378 11.13 -0.25 -22.34
N SER A 379 10.88 -0.16 -21.03
CA SER A 379 10.88 1.10 -20.28
C SER A 379 12.28 1.74 -20.27
N LEU A 380 13.33 0.92 -20.11
CA LEU A 380 14.73 1.38 -20.15
C LEU A 380 15.11 1.86 -21.55
N ALA A 381 14.76 1.10 -22.59
CA ALA A 381 14.97 1.48 -23.99
C ALA A 381 14.27 2.81 -24.32
N PHE A 382 13.03 3.00 -23.84
CA PHE A 382 12.31 4.25 -24.02
C PHE A 382 12.98 5.44 -23.31
N LYS A 383 13.49 5.25 -22.07
CA LYS A 383 14.26 6.27 -21.36
C LYS A 383 15.57 6.62 -22.08
N LEU A 384 16.31 5.60 -22.55
CA LEU A 384 17.53 5.79 -23.33
C LEU A 384 17.23 6.53 -24.63
N LEU A 385 16.17 6.16 -25.33
CA LEU A 385 15.73 6.83 -26.55
C LEU A 385 15.42 8.32 -26.32
N ASN A 386 14.76 8.64 -25.21
CA ASN A 386 14.49 10.03 -24.85
C ASN A 386 15.77 10.82 -24.50
N LEU A 387 16.73 10.19 -23.82
CA LEU A 387 18.06 10.79 -23.57
C LEU A 387 18.83 11.02 -24.87
N ILE A 388 18.85 10.02 -25.76
CA ILE A 388 19.44 10.14 -27.09
C ILE A 388 18.78 11.26 -27.89
N LYS A 389 17.45 11.34 -27.86
CA LYS A 389 16.66 12.39 -28.51
C LYS A 389 17.04 13.78 -27.99
N LEU A 390 17.16 13.94 -26.66
CA LEU A 390 17.58 15.21 -26.05
C LEU A 390 19.01 15.56 -26.43
N PHE A 391 19.94 14.60 -26.42
CA PHE A 391 21.32 14.78 -26.81
C PHE A 391 21.43 15.19 -28.29
N LEU A 392 20.79 14.43 -29.19
CA LEU A 392 20.80 14.71 -30.63
C LEU A 392 20.17 16.08 -30.96
N LYS A 393 19.07 16.44 -30.27
CA LYS A 393 18.42 17.74 -30.43
C LYS A 393 19.34 18.90 -30.01
N LYS A 394 20.20 18.68 -29.01
CA LYS A 394 21.15 19.70 -28.52
C LYS A 394 22.36 19.88 -29.44
N HIS A 395 22.82 18.80 -30.11
CA HIS A 395 24.10 18.78 -30.81
C HIS A 395 24.02 18.64 -32.34
N LEU A 396 22.83 18.41 -32.91
CA LEU A 396 22.65 18.24 -34.36
C LEU A 396 21.61 19.17 -34.95
N PRO A 397 21.78 19.62 -36.22
CA PRO A 397 20.78 20.32 -36.98
C PRO A 397 19.49 19.53 -37.07
N HIS A 398 18.34 20.23 -37.10
CA HIS A 398 16.99 19.67 -36.99
C HIS A 398 16.67 18.53 -37.97
N ASN A 399 17.12 18.62 -39.20
CA ASN A 399 16.94 17.62 -40.27
C ASN A 399 17.75 16.34 -40.01
N LYS A 400 18.99 16.44 -39.54
CA LYS A 400 19.85 15.28 -39.29
C LYS A 400 19.40 14.49 -38.06
N TYR A 401 18.96 15.19 -36.98
CA TYR A 401 18.48 14.49 -35.80
C TYR A 401 17.21 13.67 -36.06
N LYS A 402 16.26 14.18 -36.89
CA LYS A 402 15.03 13.47 -37.25
C LYS A 402 15.29 12.16 -37.99
N ILE A 403 16.26 12.17 -38.93
CA ILE A 403 16.64 10.97 -39.70
C ILE A 403 17.21 9.92 -38.76
N ILE A 404 18.16 10.28 -37.89
CA ILE A 404 18.76 9.35 -36.94
C ILE A 404 17.73 8.79 -35.97
N LEU A 405 16.81 9.63 -35.49
CA LEU A 405 15.76 9.17 -34.58
C LEU A 405 14.80 8.17 -35.24
N LYS A 406 14.49 8.37 -36.52
CA LYS A 406 13.67 7.44 -37.31
C LYS A 406 14.33 6.07 -37.47
N VAL A 407 15.65 6.05 -37.74
CA VAL A 407 16.43 4.81 -37.86
C VAL A 407 16.52 4.08 -36.53
N VAL A 408 16.75 4.79 -35.44
CA VAL A 408 16.81 4.19 -34.09
C VAL A 408 15.45 3.60 -33.68
N LYS A 409 14.35 4.33 -33.90
CA LYS A 409 12.98 3.83 -33.60
C LYS A 409 12.67 2.55 -34.40
N SER A 410 12.97 2.52 -35.72
CA SER A 410 12.67 1.34 -36.54
C SER A 410 13.48 0.11 -36.13
N ARG A 411 14.75 0.28 -35.72
CA ARG A 411 15.63 -0.83 -35.33
C ARG A 411 15.29 -1.45 -33.96
N PHE A 412 14.65 -0.69 -33.09
CA PHE A 412 14.26 -1.16 -31.76
C PHE A 412 12.74 -1.46 -31.65
N HIS A 413 11.99 -1.45 -32.76
CA HIS A 413 10.52 -1.65 -32.80
C HIS A 413 9.77 -0.79 -31.78
N LEU A 414 10.20 0.47 -31.59
CA LEU A 414 9.60 1.44 -30.69
C LEU A 414 8.70 2.39 -31.52
N GLU A 415 7.38 2.30 -31.30
CA GLU A 415 6.42 3.24 -31.90
C GLU A 415 6.52 4.66 -31.32
#